data_48d931833b22a7cf530ec7a2cc862daf
#
_entry.id   48d931833b22a7cf530ec7a2cc862daf
#
_cell.length_a   1.000
_cell.length_b   1.000
_cell.length_c   1.000
_cell.angle_alpha   90.00
_cell.angle_beta   90.00
_cell.angle_gamma   90.00
#
_symmetry.space_group_name_H-M   'P 1'
#
loop_
_entity.id
_entity.type
_entity.pdbx_description
1 polymer ?
#
loop_
_entity_poly.entity_id
_entity_poly.type
_entity_poly.pdbx_seq_one_letter_code
_entity_poly.pdbx_strand_id
1 'polypeptide(L)'
;ASDAPTVSLKDIMLKSPVANPSKIMGAPINYQKHIEESKEDDGIVSSRPISHISDWGMFLKANSSLVGAGEGVALRFTDARNDHEMELAVIIGKQGSHIPASEAKMYIAGYAMGLDMTTRGKELQSFRKSADTYSVLGPWMVTADEIPHPNKLSLKISVNGDVRQESNTDQLVYNVEKLIEYC
;
A
#
# COMPACT_ATOMS: atom_id res chain seq x y z
N ALA A 1 17.47 11.09 -25.88
CA ALA A 1 16.96 9.86 -25.22
C ALA A 1 16.88 8.66 -26.18
N SER A 2 17.12 8.86 -27.51
CA SER A 2 16.97 7.79 -28.52
C SER A 2 18.12 6.78 -28.59
N ASP A 3 19.25 7.04 -27.95
CA ASP A 3 20.46 6.21 -28.05
C ASP A 3 20.80 5.46 -26.75
N ALA A 4 19.91 5.48 -25.78
CA ALA A 4 20.11 4.72 -24.55
C ALA A 4 19.93 3.21 -24.83
N PRO A 5 20.81 2.34 -24.29
CA PRO A 5 20.65 0.91 -24.43
C PRO A 5 19.34 0.46 -23.77
N THR A 6 18.60 -0.37 -24.48
CA THR A 6 17.33 -0.94 -23.99
C THR A 6 17.53 -2.39 -23.59
N VAL A 7 16.85 -2.82 -22.52
CA VAL A 7 16.82 -4.21 -22.06
C VAL A 7 15.36 -4.67 -22.07
N SER A 8 15.12 -5.87 -22.57
CA SER A 8 13.77 -6.45 -22.55
C SER A 8 13.32 -6.72 -21.11
N LEU A 9 12.07 -6.40 -20.79
CA LEU A 9 11.48 -6.72 -19.49
C LEU A 9 11.47 -8.22 -19.17
N LYS A 10 11.57 -9.09 -20.20
CA LYS A 10 11.66 -10.53 -20.05
C LYS A 10 13.03 -11.00 -19.51
N ASP A 11 14.06 -10.16 -19.69
CA ASP A 11 15.45 -10.48 -19.33
C ASP A 11 15.87 -9.87 -18.00
N ILE A 12 14.94 -9.21 -17.28
CA ILE A 12 15.20 -8.57 -16.00
C ILE A 12 14.15 -8.97 -14.96
N MET A 13 14.53 -8.86 -13.69
CA MET A 13 13.64 -8.97 -12.56
C MET A 13 13.47 -7.59 -11.92
N LEU A 14 12.26 -7.05 -11.97
CA LEU A 14 11.96 -5.76 -11.38
C LEU A 14 11.94 -5.88 -9.85
N LYS A 15 12.88 -5.21 -9.22
CA LYS A 15 12.96 -5.03 -7.78
C LYS A 15 12.10 -3.85 -7.33
N SER A 16 11.92 -3.69 -6.02
CA SER A 16 11.26 -2.51 -5.47
C SER A 16 11.95 -1.22 -5.95
N PRO A 17 11.21 -0.20 -6.42
CA PRO A 17 11.79 1.09 -6.78
C PRO A 17 12.37 1.86 -5.57
N VAL A 18 12.02 1.45 -4.35
CA VAL A 18 12.62 1.94 -3.10
C VAL A 18 13.37 0.78 -2.46
N ALA A 19 14.70 0.82 -2.50
CA ALA A 19 15.50 -0.32 -2.09
C ALA A 19 15.57 -0.51 -0.56
N ASN A 20 15.53 0.57 0.21
CA ASN A 20 15.77 0.51 1.65
C ASN A 20 14.99 1.61 2.40
N PRO A 21 13.67 1.50 2.52
CA PRO A 21 12.86 2.49 3.22
C PRO A 21 13.18 2.46 4.72
N SER A 22 13.16 3.63 5.36
CA SER A 22 13.30 3.72 6.81
C SER A 22 12.08 3.18 7.54
N LYS A 23 10.89 3.30 6.94
CA LYS A 23 9.62 2.81 7.46
C LYS A 23 8.70 2.38 6.32
N ILE A 24 7.87 1.39 6.59
CA ILE A 24 6.68 1.06 5.80
C ILE A 24 5.48 1.19 6.74
N MET A 25 4.56 2.06 6.40
CA MET A 25 3.38 2.34 7.21
C MET A 25 2.12 2.08 6.41
N GLY A 26 1.09 1.54 7.05
CA GLY A 26 -0.21 1.33 6.45
C GLY A 26 -1.31 2.03 7.23
N ALA A 27 -2.32 2.50 6.51
CA ALA A 27 -3.52 3.11 7.06
C ALA A 27 -4.62 2.05 7.20
N PRO A 28 -5.01 1.68 8.42
CA PRO A 28 -6.06 0.68 8.60
C PRO A 28 -7.42 1.26 8.19
N ILE A 29 -8.21 0.48 7.44
CA ILE A 29 -9.63 0.78 7.15
C ILE A 29 -9.84 2.22 6.64
N ASN A 30 -9.07 2.63 5.64
CA ASN A 30 -9.09 3.99 5.12
C ASN A 30 -9.97 4.18 3.85
N TYR A 31 -10.71 3.16 3.42
CA TYR A 31 -11.69 3.26 2.33
C TYR A 31 -13.10 3.09 2.87
N GLN A 32 -14.03 3.95 2.44
CA GLN A 32 -15.41 3.90 2.90
C GLN A 32 -16.08 2.54 2.64
N LYS A 33 -15.87 1.97 1.46
CA LYS A 33 -16.38 0.62 1.12
C LYS A 33 -15.80 -0.46 2.03
N HIS A 34 -14.54 -0.36 2.40
CA HIS A 34 -13.92 -1.35 3.29
C HIS A 34 -14.50 -1.32 4.70
N ILE A 35 -14.96 -0.16 5.15
CA ILE A 35 -15.72 -0.02 6.41
C ILE A 35 -17.05 -0.79 6.32
N GLU A 36 -17.71 -0.74 5.17
CA GLU A 36 -18.98 -1.43 4.94
C GLU A 36 -18.78 -2.95 4.83
N GLU A 37 -17.84 -3.39 4.00
CA GLU A 37 -17.48 -4.80 3.83
C GLU A 37 -17.05 -5.46 5.14
N SER A 38 -16.30 -4.75 5.97
CA SER A 38 -15.81 -5.28 7.24
C SER A 38 -16.91 -5.49 8.28
N LYS A 39 -18.11 -4.95 8.09
CA LYS A 39 -19.30 -5.23 8.90
C LYS A 39 -20.01 -6.52 8.48
N GLU A 40 -19.81 -6.95 7.25
CA GLU A 40 -20.52 -8.06 6.62
C GLU A 40 -19.66 -9.34 6.54
N ASP A 41 -18.33 -9.20 6.52
CA ASP A 41 -17.39 -10.33 6.39
C ASP A 41 -16.66 -10.61 7.71
N ASP A 42 -17.12 -11.66 8.41
CA ASP A 42 -16.53 -12.12 9.67
C ASP A 42 -15.02 -12.46 9.54
N GLY A 43 -14.52 -12.74 8.34
CA GLY A 43 -13.10 -12.96 8.07
C GLY A 43 -12.24 -11.69 8.13
N ILE A 44 -12.87 -10.52 8.00
CA ILE A 44 -12.21 -9.21 8.06
C ILE A 44 -12.26 -8.65 9.49
N VAL A 45 -13.24 -9.06 10.28
CA VAL A 45 -13.45 -8.55 11.64
C VAL A 45 -12.28 -8.93 12.54
N SER A 46 -11.56 -7.93 13.02
CA SER A 46 -10.66 -8.09 14.15
C SER A 46 -11.48 -8.20 15.45
N SER A 47 -10.87 -8.73 16.51
CA SER A 47 -11.49 -8.82 17.86
C SER A 47 -11.88 -7.46 18.49
N ARG A 48 -11.74 -6.37 17.74
CA ARG A 48 -12.09 -5.01 18.14
C ARG A 48 -13.15 -4.44 17.21
N PRO A 49 -14.10 -3.62 17.72
CA PRO A 49 -15.09 -2.94 16.90
C PRO A 49 -14.40 -2.17 15.78
N ILE A 50 -14.99 -2.19 14.59
CA ILE A 50 -14.52 -1.37 13.46
C ILE A 50 -14.74 0.08 13.84
N SER A 51 -13.64 0.77 14.00
CA SER A 51 -13.58 2.17 14.37
C SER A 51 -12.82 2.96 13.31
N HIS A 52 -12.85 4.24 13.42
CA HIS A 52 -12.18 5.16 12.50
C HIS A 52 -10.65 5.03 12.60
N ILE A 53 -9.92 5.36 11.52
CA ILE A 53 -8.45 5.40 11.53
C ILE A 53 -7.87 6.21 12.70
N SER A 54 -8.59 7.27 13.15
CA SER A 54 -8.22 8.07 14.32
C SER A 54 -8.13 7.26 15.63
N ASP A 55 -8.86 6.15 15.73
CA ASP A 55 -8.90 5.33 16.94
C ASP A 55 -7.81 4.25 16.95
N TRP A 56 -7.32 3.89 15.77
CA TRP A 56 -6.35 2.80 15.58
C TRP A 56 -4.93 3.29 15.35
N GLY A 57 -4.78 4.49 14.79
CA GLY A 57 -3.50 4.97 14.28
C GLY A 57 -3.04 4.24 13.02
N MET A 58 -1.82 4.52 12.62
CA MET A 58 -1.13 3.81 11.54
C MET A 58 -0.44 2.56 12.10
N PHE A 59 -0.36 1.51 11.30
CA PHE A 59 0.45 0.35 11.65
C PHE A 59 1.78 0.34 10.87
N LEU A 60 2.79 -0.28 11.45
CA LEU A 60 4.08 -0.50 10.81
C LEU A 60 4.11 -1.90 10.19
N LYS A 61 4.74 -2.00 9.03
CA LYS A 61 5.17 -3.26 8.42
C LYS A 61 6.69 -3.39 8.54
N ALA A 62 7.17 -4.61 8.65
CA ALA A 62 8.61 -4.85 8.65
C ALA A 62 9.24 -4.43 7.33
N ASN A 63 10.32 -3.67 7.36
CA ASN A 63 11.03 -3.27 6.14
C ASN A 63 11.55 -4.49 5.36
N SER A 64 11.89 -5.58 6.05
CA SER A 64 12.30 -6.86 5.45
C SER A 64 11.21 -7.56 4.65
N SER A 65 9.95 -7.16 4.80
CA SER A 65 8.85 -7.71 4.01
C SER A 65 8.76 -7.13 2.59
N LEU A 66 9.58 -6.11 2.27
CA LEU A 66 9.51 -5.40 0.99
C LEU A 66 10.15 -6.18 -0.14
N VAL A 67 9.40 -6.36 -1.20
CA VAL A 67 9.84 -6.94 -2.47
C VAL A 67 9.32 -6.11 -3.65
N GLY A 68 9.93 -6.29 -4.80
CA GLY A 68 9.48 -5.68 -6.06
C GLY A 68 8.46 -6.54 -6.80
N ALA A 69 7.85 -5.96 -7.83
CA ALA A 69 6.80 -6.60 -8.62
C ALA A 69 7.27 -7.88 -9.35
N GLY A 70 8.57 -8.04 -9.61
CA GLY A 70 9.13 -9.23 -10.28
C GLY A 70 9.54 -10.36 -9.33
N GLU A 71 9.44 -10.19 -8.01
CA GLU A 71 10.00 -11.15 -7.05
C GLU A 71 8.99 -12.19 -6.55
N GLY A 72 7.70 -11.91 -6.70
CA GLY A 72 6.63 -12.78 -6.22
C GLY A 72 6.40 -12.69 -4.70
N VAL A 73 5.33 -13.34 -4.25
CA VAL A 73 4.92 -13.39 -2.85
C VAL A 73 4.94 -14.84 -2.36
N ALA A 74 5.69 -15.12 -1.30
CA ALA A 74 5.69 -16.40 -0.62
C ALA A 74 4.69 -16.35 0.55
N LEU A 75 3.58 -17.09 0.44
CA LEU A 75 2.60 -17.15 1.52
C LEU A 75 3.16 -17.88 2.74
N ARG A 76 3.21 -17.19 3.86
CA ARG A 76 3.75 -17.74 5.12
C ARG A 76 2.77 -18.69 5.81
N PHE A 77 1.48 -18.38 5.75
CA PHE A 77 0.41 -19.11 6.45
C PHE A 77 -0.59 -19.63 5.40
N THR A 78 -0.28 -20.79 4.82
CA THR A 78 -1.04 -21.37 3.69
C THR A 78 -2.39 -21.95 4.07
N ASP A 79 -2.59 -22.25 5.34
CA ASP A 79 -3.84 -22.75 5.95
C ASP A 79 -4.78 -21.64 6.42
N ALA A 80 -4.31 -20.39 6.38
CA ALA A 80 -5.13 -19.23 6.66
C ALA A 80 -5.54 -18.52 5.36
N ARG A 81 -6.62 -17.74 5.43
CA ARG A 81 -6.99 -16.84 4.34
C ARG A 81 -5.91 -15.74 4.21
N ASN A 82 -5.39 -15.59 2.99
CA ASN A 82 -4.45 -14.53 2.64
C ASN A 82 -5.07 -13.63 1.57
N ASP A 83 -5.15 -12.34 1.84
CA ASP A 83 -5.70 -11.34 0.93
C ASP A 83 -4.59 -10.47 0.35
N HIS A 84 -4.72 -10.14 -0.93
CA HIS A 84 -3.87 -9.20 -1.66
C HIS A 84 -4.57 -7.85 -1.70
N GLU A 85 -4.31 -6.99 -0.75
CA GLU A 85 -4.89 -5.66 -0.69
C GLU A 85 -4.09 -4.72 -1.58
N MET A 86 -4.71 -4.27 -2.69
CA MET A 86 -4.08 -3.31 -3.60
C MET A 86 -4.20 -1.90 -3.04
N GLU A 87 -3.07 -1.19 -3.03
CA GLU A 87 -2.96 0.12 -2.41
C GLU A 87 -2.22 1.13 -3.29
N LEU A 88 -2.52 2.42 -3.10
CA LEU A 88 -1.66 3.49 -3.54
C LEU A 88 -0.53 3.69 -2.53
N ALA A 89 0.69 3.39 -2.92
CA ALA A 89 1.86 3.67 -2.12
C ALA A 89 2.33 5.11 -2.36
N VAL A 90 2.46 5.88 -1.28
CA VAL A 90 3.01 7.24 -1.27
C VAL A 90 4.45 7.18 -0.80
N ILE A 91 5.39 7.58 -1.65
CA ILE A 91 6.83 7.53 -1.37
C ILE A 91 7.29 8.89 -0.86
N ILE A 92 7.66 8.93 0.42
CA ILE A 92 8.18 10.15 1.06
C ILE A 92 9.65 10.33 0.69
N GLY A 93 9.98 11.45 0.08
CA GLY A 93 11.32 11.79 -0.39
C GLY A 93 12.08 12.78 0.46
N LYS A 94 11.42 13.39 1.44
CA LYS A 94 12.02 14.40 2.29
C LYS A 94 11.68 14.13 3.76
N GLN A 95 12.68 14.19 4.61
CA GLN A 95 12.48 14.07 6.05
C GLN A 95 11.66 15.27 6.57
N GLY A 96 10.70 15.00 7.46
CA GLY A 96 9.86 16.03 8.08
C GLY A 96 9.24 15.53 9.37
N SER A 97 8.69 16.48 10.12
CA SER A 97 7.93 16.25 11.34
C SER A 97 6.88 17.35 11.50
N HIS A 98 5.72 17.03 12.06
CA HIS A 98 4.61 17.96 12.23
C HIS A 98 4.21 18.67 10.91
N ILE A 99 4.10 17.87 9.83
CA ILE A 99 3.83 18.37 8.49
C ILE A 99 2.32 18.67 8.39
N PRO A 100 1.92 19.95 8.18
CA PRO A 100 0.51 20.23 7.96
C PRO A 100 0.06 19.70 6.59
N ALA A 101 -1.20 19.31 6.45
CA ALA A 101 -1.75 18.77 5.19
C ALA A 101 -1.52 19.71 3.99
N SER A 102 -1.53 21.02 4.20
CA SER A 102 -1.26 22.03 3.15
C SER A 102 0.15 21.96 2.58
N GLU A 103 1.11 21.41 3.30
CA GLU A 103 2.51 21.28 2.89
C GLU A 103 2.90 19.84 2.49
N ALA A 104 2.03 18.89 2.73
CA ALA A 104 2.31 17.45 2.57
C ALA A 104 2.91 17.10 1.20
N LYS A 105 2.41 17.71 0.11
CA LYS A 105 2.90 17.46 -1.25
C LYS A 105 4.38 17.77 -1.45
N MET A 106 4.95 18.68 -0.67
CA MET A 106 6.38 19.03 -0.76
C MET A 106 7.31 17.92 -0.23
N TYR A 107 6.75 16.93 0.45
CA TYR A 107 7.48 15.81 1.03
C TYR A 107 7.38 14.54 0.19
N ILE A 108 6.50 14.51 -0.81
CA ILE A 108 6.26 13.34 -1.65
C ILE A 108 7.26 13.32 -2.81
N ALA A 109 8.02 12.23 -2.93
CA ALA A 109 8.86 11.97 -4.10
C ALA A 109 8.05 11.44 -5.28
N GLY A 110 7.06 10.59 -5.01
CA GLY A 110 6.25 9.96 -6.03
C GLY A 110 5.28 8.94 -5.47
N TYR A 111 4.70 8.18 -6.39
CA TYR A 111 3.68 7.18 -6.12
C TYR A 111 4.01 5.87 -6.84
N ALA A 112 3.56 4.78 -6.29
CA ALA A 112 3.65 3.46 -6.91
C ALA A 112 2.43 2.63 -6.54
N MET A 113 2.23 1.51 -7.24
CA MET A 113 1.30 0.49 -6.79
C MET A 113 1.92 -0.32 -5.67
N GLY A 114 1.12 -0.64 -4.67
CA GLY A 114 1.51 -1.52 -3.58
C GLY A 114 0.55 -2.69 -3.43
N LEU A 115 1.04 -3.81 -2.89
CA LEU A 115 0.20 -4.84 -2.32
C LEU A 115 0.51 -4.94 -0.82
N ASP A 116 -0.52 -4.72 -0.02
CA ASP A 116 -0.49 -4.95 1.42
C ASP A 116 -1.00 -6.38 1.69
N MET A 117 -0.13 -7.36 1.48
CA MET A 117 -0.47 -8.76 1.73
C MET A 117 -0.84 -8.96 3.18
N THR A 118 -1.99 -9.61 3.39
CA THR A 118 -2.61 -9.74 4.71
C THR A 118 -3.04 -11.17 4.97
N THR A 119 -2.50 -11.80 5.99
CA THR A 119 -3.08 -13.01 6.55
C THR A 119 -4.25 -12.62 7.45
N ARG A 120 -5.43 -13.17 7.21
CA ARG A 120 -6.60 -12.93 8.08
C ARG A 120 -6.48 -13.74 9.37
N GLY A 121 -6.81 -13.09 10.49
CA GLY A 121 -6.70 -13.69 11.82
C GLY A 121 -6.93 -12.65 12.92
N LYS A 122 -6.83 -13.10 14.16
CA LYS A 122 -7.05 -12.28 15.37
C LYS A 122 -5.82 -11.51 15.85
N GLU A 123 -4.67 -11.80 15.27
CA GLU A 123 -3.39 -11.21 15.62
C GLU A 123 -3.35 -9.74 15.20
N LEU A 124 -2.40 -8.97 15.72
CA LEU A 124 -2.20 -7.56 15.36
C LEU A 124 -1.75 -7.41 13.91
N GLN A 125 -2.10 -6.29 13.28
CA GLN A 125 -1.78 -6.00 11.88
C GLN A 125 -0.29 -6.15 11.58
N SER A 126 0.59 -5.64 12.43
CA SER A 126 2.03 -5.72 12.24
C SER A 126 2.52 -7.18 12.10
N PHE A 127 1.91 -8.13 12.80
CA PHE A 127 2.23 -9.56 12.64
C PHE A 127 1.67 -10.11 11.33
N ARG A 128 0.37 -9.91 11.08
CA ARG A 128 -0.36 -10.49 9.94
C ARG A 128 0.08 -9.93 8.57
N LYS A 129 0.73 -8.77 8.54
CA LYS A 129 1.09 -8.01 7.35
C LYS A 129 2.61 -7.85 7.14
N SER A 130 3.45 -8.45 8.00
CA SER A 130 4.91 -8.25 7.99
C SER A 130 5.72 -9.51 7.73
N ALA A 131 5.10 -10.61 7.29
CA ALA A 131 5.87 -11.75 6.82
C ALA A 131 6.74 -11.35 5.61
N ASP A 132 7.83 -12.05 5.40
CA ASP A 132 8.70 -11.81 4.24
C ASP A 132 7.88 -11.84 2.95
N THR A 133 8.16 -10.92 2.03
CA THR A 133 7.45 -10.70 0.77
C THR A 133 6.03 -10.12 0.86
N TYR A 134 5.52 -9.80 2.06
CA TYR A 134 4.15 -9.31 2.23
C TYR A 134 3.96 -7.81 1.93
N SER A 135 5.02 -7.08 1.56
CA SER A 135 4.94 -5.71 1.05
C SER A 135 5.50 -5.69 -0.37
N VAL A 136 4.63 -5.60 -1.37
CA VAL A 136 5.07 -5.48 -2.76
C VAL A 136 4.99 -4.01 -3.17
N LEU A 137 6.04 -3.49 -3.81
CA LEU A 137 6.08 -2.14 -4.34
C LEU A 137 6.57 -2.14 -5.79
N GLY A 138 5.83 -1.49 -6.68
CA GLY A 138 6.25 -1.35 -8.06
C GLY A 138 5.10 -1.34 -9.07
N PRO A 139 5.38 -1.62 -10.34
CA PRO A 139 6.68 -2.02 -10.90
C PRO A 139 7.72 -0.90 -10.94
N TRP A 140 7.30 0.37 -10.93
CA TRP A 140 8.14 1.57 -10.86
C TRP A 140 7.47 2.64 -10.02
N MET A 141 8.21 3.67 -9.68
CA MET A 141 7.70 4.89 -9.07
C MET A 141 7.41 5.91 -10.17
N VAL A 142 6.26 6.57 -10.08
CA VAL A 142 5.92 7.75 -10.86
C VAL A 142 6.15 8.98 -10.00
N THR A 143 6.88 9.97 -10.49
CA THR A 143 7.21 11.18 -9.72
C THR A 143 5.98 12.02 -9.41
N ALA A 144 6.02 12.76 -8.31
CA ALA A 144 4.85 13.46 -7.79
C ALA A 144 4.31 14.54 -8.75
N ASP A 145 5.15 15.13 -9.58
CA ASP A 145 4.78 16.13 -10.59
C ASP A 145 3.96 15.54 -11.75
N GLU A 146 4.12 14.25 -12.03
CA GLU A 146 3.33 13.55 -13.06
C GLU A 146 1.94 13.13 -12.53
N ILE A 147 1.70 13.16 -11.21
CA ILE A 147 0.42 12.81 -10.58
C ILE A 147 -0.13 14.00 -9.77
N PRO A 148 -0.69 15.01 -10.44
CA PRO A 148 -1.17 16.21 -9.75
C PRO A 148 -2.38 15.98 -8.85
N HIS A 149 -3.14 14.89 -9.08
CA HIS A 149 -4.38 14.56 -8.38
C HIS A 149 -4.36 13.15 -7.77
N PRO A 150 -3.52 12.88 -6.74
CA PRO A 150 -3.38 11.54 -6.16
C PRO A 150 -4.67 11.03 -5.48
N ASN A 151 -5.59 11.93 -5.16
CA ASN A 151 -6.89 11.61 -4.55
C ASN A 151 -8.01 11.39 -5.60
N LYS A 152 -7.66 11.10 -6.87
CA LYS A 152 -8.62 10.80 -7.96
C LYS A 152 -8.07 9.75 -8.91
N LEU A 153 -7.47 8.69 -8.38
CA LEU A 153 -6.88 7.61 -9.16
C LEU A 153 -7.77 6.37 -9.08
N SER A 154 -8.06 5.80 -10.24
CA SER A 154 -8.71 4.49 -10.31
C SER A 154 -7.68 3.39 -10.08
N LEU A 155 -8.01 2.46 -9.18
CA LEU A 155 -7.20 1.31 -8.80
C LEU A 155 -7.93 0.04 -9.18
N LYS A 156 -7.22 -0.93 -9.78
CA LYS A 156 -7.79 -2.22 -10.14
C LYS A 156 -6.76 -3.32 -10.07
N ILE A 157 -7.12 -4.43 -9.46
CA ILE A 157 -6.33 -5.65 -9.47
C ILE A 157 -7.13 -6.81 -10.04
N SER A 158 -6.47 -7.61 -10.87
CA SER A 158 -7.01 -8.86 -11.40
C SER A 158 -6.06 -10.02 -11.10
N VAL A 159 -6.61 -11.17 -10.81
CA VAL A 159 -5.86 -12.42 -10.60
C VAL A 159 -6.35 -13.43 -11.62
N ASN A 160 -5.44 -13.92 -12.47
CA ASN A 160 -5.75 -14.86 -13.55
C ASN A 160 -6.86 -14.36 -14.51
N GLY A 161 -6.95 -13.04 -14.70
CA GLY A 161 -7.96 -12.40 -15.53
C GLY A 161 -9.23 -11.97 -14.80
N ASP A 162 -9.50 -12.51 -13.61
CA ASP A 162 -10.66 -12.14 -12.79
C ASP A 162 -10.36 -10.87 -11.98
N VAL A 163 -11.23 -9.88 -12.06
CA VAL A 163 -11.14 -8.67 -11.23
C VAL A 163 -11.44 -9.04 -9.77
N ARG A 164 -10.51 -8.71 -8.87
CA ARG A 164 -10.61 -8.99 -7.44
C ARG A 164 -10.88 -7.76 -6.60
N GLN A 165 -10.33 -6.62 -6.99
CA GLN A 165 -10.56 -5.35 -6.31
C GLN A 165 -10.61 -4.23 -7.34
N GLU A 166 -11.54 -3.30 -7.17
CA GLU A 166 -11.65 -2.08 -7.96
C GLU A 166 -12.10 -0.95 -7.04
N SER A 167 -11.38 0.17 -7.06
CA SER A 167 -11.64 1.31 -6.18
C SER A 167 -11.15 2.61 -6.82
N ASN A 168 -11.39 3.73 -6.15
CA ASN A 168 -10.83 5.03 -6.48
C ASN A 168 -10.32 5.71 -5.21
N THR A 169 -9.21 6.44 -5.32
CA THR A 169 -8.64 7.16 -4.17
C THR A 169 -9.49 8.34 -3.71
N ASP A 170 -10.53 8.73 -4.43
CA ASP A 170 -11.52 9.71 -3.97
C ASP A 170 -12.43 9.17 -2.85
N GLN A 171 -12.41 7.84 -2.62
CA GLN A 171 -13.14 7.16 -1.55
C GLN A 171 -12.33 6.99 -0.27
N LEU A 172 -11.11 7.55 -0.22
CA LEU A 172 -10.30 7.57 0.99
C LEU A 172 -10.97 8.41 2.08
N VAL A 173 -11.07 7.88 3.30
CA VAL A 173 -11.55 8.61 4.48
C VAL A 173 -10.55 9.71 4.86
N TYR A 174 -9.28 9.36 4.95
CA TYR A 174 -8.16 10.30 5.01
C TYR A 174 -7.47 10.29 3.67
N ASN A 175 -7.49 11.41 2.97
CA ASN A 175 -6.76 11.58 1.72
C ASN A 175 -5.24 11.59 1.96
N VAL A 176 -4.45 11.60 0.89
CA VAL A 176 -2.99 11.51 0.96
C VAL A 176 -2.38 12.57 1.88
N GLU A 177 -2.81 13.82 1.73
CA GLU A 177 -2.28 14.93 2.52
C GLU A 177 -2.62 14.81 4.01
N LYS A 178 -3.84 14.34 4.31
CA LYS A 178 -4.28 14.14 5.69
C LYS A 178 -3.58 12.95 6.35
N LEU A 179 -3.27 11.91 5.60
CA LEU A 179 -2.47 10.79 6.13
C LEU A 179 -1.06 11.25 6.51
N ILE A 180 -0.42 12.10 5.69
CA ILE A 180 0.92 12.64 5.99
C ILE A 180 0.89 13.54 7.23
N GLU A 181 -0.13 14.38 7.36
CA GLU A 181 -0.32 15.20 8.57
C GLU A 181 -0.53 14.35 9.82
N TYR A 182 -1.19 13.20 9.66
CA TYR A 182 -1.51 12.30 10.75
C TYR A 182 -0.29 11.47 11.23
N CYS A 183 0.71 11.23 10.37
CA CYS A 183 1.96 10.52 10.70
C CYS A 183 2.97 11.39 11.44
#